data_9ce78fcfd525e0e5927b068825c4ece1
#
_entry.id   9ce78fcfd525e0e5927b068825c4ece1
#
_cell.length_a   1.000
_cell.length_b   1.000
_cell.length_c   1.000
_cell.angle_alpha   90.00
_cell.angle_beta   90.00
_cell.angle_gamma   90.00
#
_symmetry.space_group_name_H-M   'P 1'
#
loop_
_entity.id
_entity.type
_entity.pdbx_description
1 polymer ?
#
loop_
_entity_poly.entity_id
_entity_poly.type
_entity_poly.pdbx_seq_one_letter_code
_entity_poly.pdbx_strand_id
1 'polypeptide(L)'
;MATSVNQILRWKQTGKPTQPIAVLTAWDVMSGQIVDQAGADIVMVGDSLAMVALGYDTTLPLTLEDMLICAKAVRRGVKNALLVVDLPFLSYQASMEDAIRAAGQMLKEAGAQAVKLEGGHEAVVETVRRLVQWGIPVMGHVGLTPQSVNQFGGFRKQGKTEAEGKRILAEARALEQAGAFSIVLEHIPDELARNITKAIGIPTIGIGAGAHCDGQVLVTADVLGLSAWQPPFAKVYANLRQQAIEAAQQFCGEVRSGQYPA
;
A
#
# COMPACT_ATOMS: atom_id res chain seq x y z
N MET A 1 21.40 -6.95 3.48
CA MET A 1 20.84 -7.35 2.16
C MET A 1 19.43 -6.75 2.09
N ALA A 2 19.04 -6.27 0.91
CA ALA A 2 17.70 -5.74 0.72
C ALA A 2 16.62 -6.82 0.93
N THR A 3 15.49 -6.44 1.49
CA THR A 3 14.34 -7.33 1.71
C THR A 3 13.80 -7.84 0.37
N SER A 4 13.48 -9.12 0.29
CA SER A 4 12.98 -9.77 -0.92
C SER A 4 11.60 -10.40 -0.70
N VAL A 5 10.87 -10.64 -1.80
CA VAL A 5 9.58 -11.34 -1.79
C VAL A 5 9.68 -12.69 -1.06
N ASN A 6 10.74 -13.45 -1.30
CA ASN A 6 10.95 -14.74 -0.64
C ASN A 6 11.18 -14.61 0.88
N GLN A 7 11.82 -13.53 1.33
CA GLN A 7 11.96 -13.29 2.77
C GLN A 7 10.60 -12.98 3.40
N ILE A 8 9.79 -12.11 2.78
CA ILE A 8 8.44 -11.80 3.24
C ILE A 8 7.59 -13.07 3.29
N LEU A 9 7.59 -13.88 2.24
CA LEU A 9 6.82 -15.14 2.19
C LEU A 9 7.24 -16.11 3.32
N ARG A 10 8.54 -16.28 3.53
CA ARG A 10 9.08 -17.18 4.59
C ARG A 10 8.76 -16.71 6.01
N TRP A 11 8.47 -15.43 6.20
CA TRP A 11 8.18 -14.85 7.51
C TRP A 11 7.07 -15.61 8.24
N LYS A 12 6.03 -16.01 7.53
CA LYS A 12 4.93 -16.80 8.09
C LYS A 12 5.23 -18.31 8.14
N GLN A 13 5.98 -18.83 7.17
CA GLN A 13 6.24 -20.26 7.01
C GLN A 13 7.16 -20.81 8.10
N THR A 14 8.01 -20.00 8.73
CA THR A 14 8.95 -20.40 9.79
C THR A 14 8.36 -20.41 11.19
N GLY A 15 7.03 -20.25 11.34
CA GLY A 15 6.32 -20.53 12.59
C GLY A 15 6.30 -19.43 13.64
N LYS A 16 6.58 -18.26 13.32
CA LYS A 16 6.31 -16.91 13.86
C LYS A 16 7.40 -15.95 13.38
N PRO A 17 7.06 -14.85 12.77
CA PRO A 17 8.02 -13.77 12.61
C PRO A 17 8.48 -13.36 14.02
N THR A 18 9.78 -13.21 14.21
CA THR A 18 10.33 -12.63 15.43
C THR A 18 9.85 -11.19 15.61
N GLN A 19 9.38 -10.58 14.53
CA GLN A 19 8.81 -9.22 14.48
C GLN A 19 7.71 -9.16 13.41
N PRO A 20 6.59 -8.41 13.64
CA PRO A 20 5.61 -8.11 12.61
C PRO A 20 6.21 -7.33 11.44
N ILE A 21 5.68 -7.53 10.22
CA ILE A 21 6.12 -6.83 9.01
C ILE A 21 5.65 -5.36 9.07
N ALA A 22 6.59 -4.43 9.00
CA ALA A 22 6.30 -3.01 8.96
C ALA A 22 6.27 -2.51 7.51
N VAL A 23 5.13 -1.94 7.09
CA VAL A 23 4.93 -1.40 5.74
C VAL A 23 4.57 0.07 5.82
N LEU A 24 5.23 0.90 5.01
CA LEU A 24 4.93 2.32 4.90
C LEU A 24 4.82 2.73 3.43
N THR A 25 3.93 3.70 3.15
CA THR A 25 3.80 4.23 1.79
C THR A 25 4.83 5.29 1.48
N ALA A 26 5.13 5.49 0.19
CA ALA A 26 5.96 6.59 -0.29
C ALA A 26 5.47 7.06 -1.66
N TRP A 27 5.77 8.32 -2.04
CA TRP A 27 5.31 8.93 -3.28
C TRP A 27 6.40 9.70 -4.04
N ASP A 28 7.54 9.95 -3.40
CA ASP A 28 8.69 10.63 -3.98
C ASP A 28 10.02 10.12 -3.39
N VAL A 29 11.14 10.70 -3.82
CA VAL A 29 12.46 10.29 -3.34
C VAL A 29 12.68 10.56 -1.86
N MET A 30 12.13 11.67 -1.31
CA MET A 30 12.31 12.04 0.10
C MET A 30 11.52 11.11 1.01
N SER A 31 10.24 10.91 0.71
CA SER A 31 9.41 9.97 1.45
C SER A 31 9.97 8.55 1.38
N GLY A 32 10.45 8.11 0.20
CA GLY A 32 11.13 6.82 0.03
C GLY A 32 12.38 6.68 0.92
N GLN A 33 13.23 7.71 0.98
CA GLN A 33 14.41 7.70 1.85
C GLN A 33 14.05 7.66 3.33
N ILE A 34 13.06 8.44 3.75
CA ILE A 34 12.62 8.51 5.15
C ILE A 34 12.14 7.13 5.62
N VAL A 35 11.25 6.47 4.87
CA VAL A 35 10.66 5.20 5.30
C VAL A 35 11.65 4.04 5.20
N ASP A 36 12.56 4.04 4.21
CA ASP A 36 13.62 3.03 4.09
C ASP A 36 14.64 3.14 5.24
N GLN A 37 15.04 4.37 5.60
CA GLN A 37 15.92 4.63 6.75
C GLN A 37 15.25 4.36 8.09
N ALA A 38 13.92 4.50 8.18
CA ALA A 38 13.15 4.13 9.36
C ALA A 38 13.07 2.61 9.57
N GLY A 39 13.53 1.80 8.62
CA GLY A 39 13.58 0.35 8.73
C GLY A 39 12.28 -0.34 8.33
N ALA A 40 11.48 0.26 7.44
CA ALA A 40 10.34 -0.44 6.86
C ALA A 40 10.80 -1.70 6.09
N ASP A 41 10.08 -2.81 6.26
CA ASP A 41 10.37 -4.06 5.54
C ASP A 41 9.89 -3.99 4.09
N ILE A 42 8.76 -3.30 3.90
CA ILE A 42 8.18 -3.03 2.58
C ILE A 42 7.92 -1.53 2.47
N VAL A 43 8.34 -0.93 1.36
CA VAL A 43 7.91 0.39 0.93
C VAL A 43 6.90 0.23 -0.19
N MET A 44 5.72 0.82 -0.01
CA MET A 44 4.63 0.73 -0.98
C MET A 44 4.43 2.07 -1.68
N VAL A 45 4.50 2.10 -3.01
CA VAL A 45 3.99 3.23 -3.78
C VAL A 45 2.51 2.97 -3.98
N GLY A 46 1.72 3.40 -2.98
CA GLY A 46 0.28 3.16 -2.95
C GLY A 46 -0.49 4.16 -3.81
N ASP A 47 -1.61 3.73 -4.38
CA ASP A 47 -2.51 4.62 -5.13
C ASP A 47 -3.13 5.72 -4.24
N SER A 48 -3.04 5.58 -2.91
CA SER A 48 -3.33 6.64 -1.93
C SER A 48 -2.54 7.94 -2.18
N LEU A 49 -1.43 7.90 -2.94
CA LEU A 49 -0.69 9.09 -3.36
C LEU A 49 -1.57 10.06 -4.15
N ALA A 50 -2.59 9.56 -4.87
CA ALA A 50 -3.59 10.39 -5.53
C ALA A 50 -4.21 11.40 -4.55
N MET A 51 -4.53 10.95 -3.34
CA MET A 51 -5.16 11.76 -2.31
C MET A 51 -4.15 12.60 -1.53
N VAL A 52 -3.06 11.99 -1.02
CA VAL A 52 -2.16 12.64 -0.07
C VAL A 52 -1.06 13.49 -0.72
N ALA A 53 -0.73 13.24 -1.98
CA ALA A 53 0.32 13.95 -2.71
C ALA A 53 -0.22 14.76 -3.90
N LEU A 54 -1.23 14.27 -4.62
CA LEU A 54 -1.79 14.94 -5.79
C LEU A 54 -3.08 15.72 -5.50
N GLY A 55 -3.71 15.52 -4.32
CA GLY A 55 -4.87 16.30 -3.87
C GLY A 55 -6.21 15.90 -4.49
N TYR A 56 -6.33 14.68 -5.02
CA TYR A 56 -7.60 14.13 -5.47
C TYR A 56 -8.46 13.63 -4.30
N ASP A 57 -9.77 13.60 -4.46
CA ASP A 57 -10.69 13.10 -3.44
C ASP A 57 -10.71 11.57 -3.30
N THR A 58 -10.26 10.86 -4.35
CA THR A 58 -10.21 9.40 -4.42
C THR A 58 -8.96 8.93 -5.16
N THR A 59 -8.71 7.62 -5.14
CA THR A 59 -7.58 7.01 -5.89
C THR A 59 -7.87 6.85 -7.39
N LEU A 60 -9.14 6.99 -7.82
CA LEU A 60 -9.58 6.70 -9.19
C LEU A 60 -8.94 7.55 -10.30
N PRO A 61 -8.66 8.86 -10.09
CA PRO A 61 -8.06 9.69 -11.15
C PRO A 61 -6.59 9.38 -11.45
N LEU A 62 -5.91 8.59 -10.59
CA LEU A 62 -4.49 8.29 -10.75
C LEU A 62 -4.23 7.51 -12.03
N THR A 63 -3.39 8.04 -12.91
CA THR A 63 -2.99 7.35 -14.14
C THR A 63 -1.81 6.41 -13.92
N LEU A 64 -1.59 5.49 -14.88
CA LEU A 64 -0.42 4.61 -14.87
C LEU A 64 0.89 5.43 -15.00
N GLU A 65 0.87 6.51 -15.76
CA GLU A 65 1.98 7.42 -15.96
C GLU A 65 2.36 8.16 -14.67
N ASP A 66 1.37 8.67 -13.92
CA ASP A 66 1.59 9.32 -12.62
C ASP A 66 2.23 8.34 -11.64
N MET A 67 1.67 7.12 -11.56
CA MET A 67 2.22 6.07 -10.71
C MET A 67 3.66 5.73 -11.10
N LEU A 68 3.95 5.64 -12.39
CA LEU A 68 5.28 5.33 -12.89
C LEU A 68 6.31 6.42 -12.54
N ILE A 69 5.94 7.68 -12.65
CA ILE A 69 6.79 8.82 -12.26
C ILE A 69 7.11 8.74 -10.76
N CYS A 70 6.10 8.56 -9.91
CA CYS A 70 6.26 8.44 -8.47
C CYS A 70 7.09 7.21 -8.09
N ALA A 71 6.80 6.05 -8.67
CA ALA A 71 7.54 4.82 -8.40
C ALA A 71 9.03 4.92 -8.78
N LYS A 72 9.35 5.53 -9.92
CA LYS A 72 10.73 5.83 -10.32
C LYS A 72 11.43 6.75 -9.31
N ALA A 73 10.73 7.72 -8.77
CA ALA A 73 11.28 8.64 -7.76
C ALA A 73 11.53 7.90 -6.43
N VAL A 74 10.55 7.14 -5.93
CA VAL A 74 10.67 6.34 -4.71
C VAL A 74 11.80 5.32 -4.84
N ARG A 75 11.94 4.63 -5.97
CA ARG A 75 13.02 3.66 -6.21
C ARG A 75 14.41 4.24 -5.96
N ARG A 76 14.64 5.50 -6.34
CA ARG A 76 15.94 6.16 -6.09
C ARG A 76 16.20 6.39 -4.60
N GLY A 77 15.15 6.50 -3.78
CA GLY A 77 15.23 6.67 -2.33
C GLY A 77 15.38 5.36 -1.55
N VAL A 78 14.75 4.28 -2.02
CA VAL A 78 14.67 2.99 -1.33
C VAL A 78 15.85 2.10 -1.69
N LYS A 79 16.55 1.54 -0.68
CA LYS A 79 17.74 0.68 -0.86
C LYS A 79 17.61 -0.67 -0.18
N ASN A 80 16.92 -0.72 0.96
CA ASN A 80 16.87 -1.88 1.85
C ASN A 80 15.51 -2.59 1.82
N ALA A 81 14.41 -1.84 1.80
CA ALA A 81 13.06 -2.38 1.81
C ALA A 81 12.68 -3.03 0.47
N LEU A 82 11.73 -3.96 0.50
CA LEU A 82 11.06 -4.47 -0.69
C LEU A 82 10.16 -3.36 -1.27
N LEU A 83 10.35 -3.01 -2.55
CA LEU A 83 9.51 -2.03 -3.23
C LEU A 83 8.33 -2.70 -3.91
N VAL A 84 7.12 -2.39 -3.43
CA VAL A 84 5.84 -2.81 -4.01
C VAL A 84 5.14 -1.59 -4.61
N VAL A 85 4.56 -1.72 -5.81
CA VAL A 85 3.85 -0.64 -6.49
C VAL A 85 2.41 -1.05 -6.78
N ASP A 86 1.46 -0.21 -6.41
CA ASP A 86 0.05 -0.44 -6.75
C ASP A 86 -0.18 -0.27 -8.25
N LEU A 87 -0.97 -1.15 -8.83
CA LEU A 87 -1.54 -0.90 -10.14
C LEU A 87 -2.77 -0.01 -9.99
N PRO A 88 -2.79 1.21 -10.58
CA PRO A 88 -3.92 2.13 -10.44
C PRO A 88 -5.17 1.61 -11.14
N PHE A 89 -6.31 2.17 -10.75
CA PHE A 89 -7.61 1.82 -11.33
C PHE A 89 -7.58 1.86 -12.86
N LEU A 90 -8.21 0.86 -13.48
CA LEU A 90 -8.31 0.66 -14.94
C LEU A 90 -6.99 0.28 -15.65
N SER A 91 -5.88 0.13 -14.94
CA SER A 91 -4.63 -0.33 -15.55
C SER A 91 -4.53 -1.87 -15.66
N TYR A 92 -5.43 -2.61 -14.98
CA TYR A 92 -5.43 -4.08 -14.97
C TYR A 92 -6.83 -4.70 -15.10
N GLN A 93 -7.89 -3.90 -15.04
CA GLN A 93 -9.27 -4.40 -15.09
C GLN A 93 -9.80 -4.59 -16.53
N ALA A 94 -9.27 -3.81 -17.49
CA ALA A 94 -9.80 -3.81 -18.85
C ALA A 94 -9.47 -5.10 -19.62
N SER A 95 -8.24 -5.60 -19.47
CA SER A 95 -7.80 -6.85 -20.08
C SER A 95 -6.60 -7.45 -19.35
N MET A 96 -6.39 -8.76 -19.55
CA MET A 96 -5.19 -9.46 -19.08
C MET A 96 -3.91 -8.89 -19.69
N GLU A 97 -3.98 -8.45 -20.93
CA GLU A 97 -2.85 -7.90 -21.66
C GLU A 97 -2.41 -6.55 -21.07
N ASP A 98 -3.38 -5.69 -20.72
CA ASP A 98 -3.12 -4.42 -20.04
C ASP A 98 -2.52 -4.65 -18.66
N ALA A 99 -3.04 -5.61 -17.90
CA ALA A 99 -2.49 -5.97 -16.60
C ALA A 99 -1.02 -6.41 -16.68
N ILE A 100 -0.67 -7.26 -17.65
CA ILE A 100 0.70 -7.71 -17.86
C ILE A 100 1.60 -6.54 -18.29
N ARG A 101 1.13 -5.66 -19.17
CA ARG A 101 1.88 -4.48 -19.62
C ARG A 101 2.13 -3.51 -18.47
N ALA A 102 1.08 -3.16 -17.71
CA ALA A 102 1.18 -2.26 -16.57
C ALA A 102 2.14 -2.80 -15.49
N ALA A 103 1.96 -4.05 -15.08
CA ALA A 103 2.85 -4.68 -14.11
C ALA A 103 4.30 -4.77 -14.63
N GLY A 104 4.46 -5.14 -15.91
CA GLY A 104 5.76 -5.19 -16.56
C GLY A 104 6.48 -3.84 -16.60
N GLN A 105 5.77 -2.74 -16.83
CA GLN A 105 6.33 -1.39 -16.78
C GLN A 105 6.81 -1.03 -15.36
N MET A 106 6.04 -1.36 -14.32
CA MET A 106 6.44 -1.10 -12.94
C MET A 106 7.74 -1.83 -12.59
N LEU A 107 7.91 -3.09 -12.99
CA LEU A 107 9.13 -3.83 -12.74
C LEU A 107 10.31 -3.32 -13.59
N LYS A 108 10.10 -3.13 -14.89
CA LYS A 108 11.18 -2.79 -15.83
C LYS A 108 11.64 -1.34 -15.73
N GLU A 109 10.69 -0.41 -15.62
CA GLU A 109 11.00 1.01 -15.69
C GLU A 109 11.13 1.67 -14.32
N ALA A 110 10.29 1.30 -13.35
CA ALA A 110 10.37 1.83 -12.00
C ALA A 110 11.27 1.00 -11.08
N GLY A 111 11.66 -0.22 -11.47
CA GLY A 111 12.46 -1.11 -10.63
C GLY A 111 11.70 -1.62 -9.41
N ALA A 112 10.36 -1.70 -9.50
CA ALA A 112 9.54 -2.39 -8.51
C ALA A 112 9.90 -3.87 -8.45
N GLN A 113 9.78 -4.46 -7.28
CA GLN A 113 10.06 -5.88 -7.07
C GLN A 113 8.77 -6.71 -6.98
N ALA A 114 7.64 -6.05 -6.82
CA ALA A 114 6.30 -6.63 -6.85
C ALA A 114 5.26 -5.55 -7.18
N VAL A 115 4.06 -5.99 -7.56
CA VAL A 115 2.90 -5.11 -7.74
C VAL A 115 1.78 -5.48 -6.77
N LYS A 116 0.86 -4.52 -6.49
CA LYS A 116 -0.37 -4.81 -5.72
C LYS A 116 -1.60 -4.61 -6.59
N LEU A 117 -2.59 -5.50 -6.43
CA LEU A 117 -3.89 -5.45 -7.08
C LEU A 117 -5.01 -5.56 -6.04
N GLU A 118 -6.11 -4.86 -6.28
CA GLU A 118 -7.29 -4.84 -5.42
C GLU A 118 -8.39 -5.80 -5.90
N GLY A 119 -9.03 -6.47 -4.93
CA GLY A 119 -10.12 -7.41 -5.12
C GLY A 119 -9.69 -8.87 -5.09
N GLY A 120 -10.68 -9.76 -4.93
CA GLY A 120 -10.47 -11.21 -4.88
C GLY A 120 -11.54 -11.98 -5.66
N HIS A 121 -12.30 -11.29 -6.52
CA HIS A 121 -13.25 -11.94 -7.43
C HIS A 121 -12.51 -12.66 -8.58
N GLU A 122 -13.20 -13.54 -9.27
CA GLU A 122 -12.63 -14.49 -10.26
C GLU A 122 -11.68 -13.82 -11.27
N ALA A 123 -12.07 -12.68 -11.85
CA ALA A 123 -11.26 -11.99 -12.85
C ALA A 123 -9.92 -11.48 -12.26
N VAL A 124 -9.92 -10.94 -11.04
CA VAL A 124 -8.69 -10.51 -10.37
C VAL A 124 -7.83 -11.70 -9.98
N VAL A 125 -8.42 -12.77 -9.48
CA VAL A 125 -7.71 -14.02 -9.13
C VAL A 125 -7.01 -14.61 -10.35
N GLU A 126 -7.68 -14.62 -11.51
CA GLU A 126 -7.06 -15.08 -12.76
C GLU A 126 -5.92 -14.14 -13.21
N THR A 127 -6.10 -12.84 -13.07
CA THR A 127 -5.04 -11.85 -13.34
C THR A 127 -3.83 -12.09 -12.46
N VAL A 128 -4.01 -12.27 -11.14
CA VAL A 128 -2.93 -12.59 -10.20
C VAL A 128 -2.21 -13.87 -10.60
N ARG A 129 -2.97 -14.95 -10.90
CA ARG A 129 -2.40 -16.22 -11.33
C ARG A 129 -1.52 -16.07 -12.57
N ARG A 130 -2.00 -15.32 -13.55
CA ARG A 130 -1.28 -15.09 -14.81
C ARG A 130 -0.01 -14.27 -14.60
N LEU A 131 -0.07 -13.18 -13.83
CA LEU A 131 1.11 -12.37 -13.49
C LEU A 131 2.17 -13.20 -12.79
N VAL A 132 1.78 -14.00 -11.79
CA VAL A 132 2.70 -14.88 -11.05
C VAL A 132 3.33 -15.93 -11.97
N GLN A 133 2.56 -16.54 -12.87
CA GLN A 133 3.10 -17.49 -13.86
C GLN A 133 4.15 -16.87 -14.79
N TRP A 134 4.03 -15.57 -15.06
CA TRP A 134 5.03 -14.81 -15.85
C TRP A 134 6.20 -14.29 -15.02
N GLY A 135 6.28 -14.64 -13.73
CA GLY A 135 7.37 -14.25 -12.84
C GLY A 135 7.22 -12.86 -12.23
N ILE A 136 6.02 -12.28 -12.27
CA ILE A 136 5.71 -10.99 -11.62
C ILE A 136 5.11 -11.27 -10.24
N PRO A 137 5.81 -10.95 -9.13
CA PRO A 137 5.28 -11.16 -7.79
C PRO A 137 4.10 -10.22 -7.51
N VAL A 138 3.03 -10.76 -6.90
CA VAL A 138 1.81 -10.01 -6.62
C VAL A 138 1.48 -10.03 -5.14
N MET A 139 1.18 -8.85 -4.58
CA MET A 139 0.49 -8.66 -3.31
C MET A 139 -0.99 -8.49 -3.60
N GLY A 140 -1.86 -9.31 -2.97
CA GLY A 140 -3.31 -9.17 -3.07
C GLY A 140 -3.83 -8.09 -2.12
N HIS A 141 -5.12 -7.71 -2.27
CA HIS A 141 -5.78 -6.77 -1.38
C HIS A 141 -7.28 -7.06 -1.32
N VAL A 142 -7.80 -7.33 -0.13
CA VAL A 142 -9.22 -7.59 0.13
C VAL A 142 -9.76 -6.79 1.30
N GLY A 143 -11.08 -6.74 1.43
CA GLY A 143 -11.79 -5.91 2.40
C GLY A 143 -12.30 -4.64 1.74
N LEU A 144 -12.01 -3.47 2.30
CA LEU A 144 -12.20 -2.22 1.59
C LEU A 144 -11.13 -2.13 0.48
N THR A 145 -11.58 -1.96 -0.74
CA THR A 145 -10.74 -1.70 -1.90
C THR A 145 -11.04 -0.28 -2.39
N PRO A 146 -10.13 0.71 -2.15
CA PRO A 146 -10.36 2.12 -2.51
C PRO A 146 -10.74 2.34 -3.97
N GLN A 147 -10.23 1.53 -4.89
CA GLN A 147 -10.60 1.58 -6.31
C GLN A 147 -12.08 1.22 -6.57
N SER A 148 -12.74 0.56 -5.62
CA SER A 148 -14.18 0.23 -5.68
C SER A 148 -15.06 1.21 -4.87
N VAL A 149 -14.55 2.39 -4.51
CA VAL A 149 -15.20 3.37 -3.63
C VAL A 149 -16.62 3.73 -4.08
N ASN A 150 -16.86 3.86 -5.38
CA ASN A 150 -18.18 4.16 -5.95
C ASN A 150 -19.16 3.01 -5.73
N GLN A 151 -18.71 1.76 -5.88
CA GLN A 151 -19.53 0.57 -5.65
C GLN A 151 -19.92 0.43 -4.18
N PHE A 152 -19.01 0.77 -3.26
CA PHE A 152 -19.27 0.71 -1.81
C PHE A 152 -20.02 1.93 -1.27
N GLY A 153 -20.19 2.98 -2.07
CA GLY A 153 -20.79 4.24 -1.65
C GLY A 153 -19.95 4.96 -0.59
N GLY A 154 -18.62 4.93 -0.73
CA GLY A 154 -17.63 5.57 0.14
C GLY A 154 -16.67 4.58 0.80
N PHE A 155 -15.75 5.10 1.61
CA PHE A 155 -14.76 4.32 2.35
C PHE A 155 -15.38 3.63 3.58
N ARG A 156 -16.18 2.60 3.35
CA ARG A 156 -16.96 1.91 4.39
C ARG A 156 -16.31 0.61 4.81
N LYS A 157 -16.38 0.31 6.12
CA LYS A 157 -15.91 -0.95 6.69
C LYS A 157 -16.63 -2.14 6.05
N GLN A 158 -15.86 -3.10 5.53
CA GLN A 158 -16.33 -4.31 4.86
C GLN A 158 -16.33 -5.51 5.82
N GLY A 159 -17.07 -6.57 5.48
CA GLY A 159 -17.07 -7.80 6.28
C GLY A 159 -17.85 -7.71 7.58
N LYS A 160 -18.86 -6.83 7.66
CA LYS A 160 -19.70 -6.65 8.88
C LYS A 160 -20.71 -7.77 9.07
N THR A 161 -21.16 -8.37 8.00
CA THR A 161 -22.08 -9.51 8.05
C THR A 161 -21.33 -10.82 7.88
N GLU A 162 -21.93 -11.92 8.36
CA GLU A 162 -21.34 -13.26 8.21
C GLU A 162 -21.10 -13.62 6.74
N ALA A 163 -22.05 -13.27 5.86
CA ALA A 163 -21.95 -13.53 4.43
C ALA A 163 -20.78 -12.75 3.79
N GLU A 164 -20.62 -11.46 4.11
CA GLU A 164 -19.48 -10.65 3.67
C GLU A 164 -18.16 -11.22 4.19
N GLY A 165 -18.11 -11.61 5.47
CA GLY A 165 -16.92 -12.20 6.07
C GLY A 165 -16.50 -13.50 5.39
N LYS A 166 -17.45 -14.40 5.10
CA LYS A 166 -17.21 -15.63 4.34
C LYS A 166 -16.68 -15.34 2.93
N ARG A 167 -17.24 -14.33 2.26
CA ARG A 167 -16.79 -13.91 0.92
C ARG A 167 -15.34 -13.43 0.97
N ILE A 168 -14.99 -12.50 1.87
CA ILE A 168 -13.63 -11.94 1.99
C ILE A 168 -12.60 -13.04 2.34
N LEU A 169 -12.96 -13.99 3.21
CA LEU A 169 -12.11 -15.14 3.50
C LEU A 169 -11.90 -16.03 2.26
N ALA A 170 -12.93 -16.27 1.47
CA ALA A 170 -12.85 -17.05 0.23
C ALA A 170 -11.96 -16.33 -0.80
N GLU A 171 -12.10 -15.02 -0.94
CA GLU A 171 -11.28 -14.16 -1.80
C GLU A 171 -9.79 -14.23 -1.40
N ALA A 172 -9.48 -14.12 -0.11
CA ALA A 172 -8.10 -14.23 0.39
C ALA A 172 -7.47 -15.59 0.07
N ARG A 173 -8.23 -16.69 0.25
CA ARG A 173 -7.78 -18.04 -0.13
C ARG A 173 -7.56 -18.20 -1.63
N ALA A 174 -8.44 -17.62 -2.44
CA ALA A 174 -8.32 -17.68 -3.89
C ALA A 174 -7.07 -16.94 -4.40
N LEU A 175 -6.75 -15.79 -3.80
CA LEU A 175 -5.53 -15.02 -4.09
C LEU A 175 -4.27 -15.79 -3.67
N GLU A 176 -4.27 -16.44 -2.50
CA GLU A 176 -3.17 -17.31 -2.09
C GLU A 176 -2.97 -18.45 -3.09
N GLN A 177 -4.04 -19.15 -3.48
CA GLN A 177 -4.00 -20.24 -4.47
C GLN A 177 -3.57 -19.77 -5.87
N ALA A 178 -3.81 -18.50 -6.19
CA ALA A 178 -3.32 -17.88 -7.42
C ALA A 178 -1.82 -17.54 -7.37
N GLY A 179 -1.17 -17.63 -6.19
CA GLY A 179 0.25 -17.43 -5.99
C GLY A 179 0.63 -16.04 -5.47
N ALA A 180 -0.32 -15.26 -4.94
CA ALA A 180 0.02 -14.03 -4.22
C ALA A 180 0.99 -14.33 -3.08
N PHE A 181 2.02 -13.48 -2.89
CA PHE A 181 3.01 -13.70 -1.83
C PHE A 181 2.60 -13.10 -0.48
N SER A 182 1.65 -12.19 -0.47
CA SER A 182 1.12 -11.50 0.70
C SER A 182 -0.25 -10.90 0.36
N ILE A 183 -1.07 -10.57 1.37
CA ILE A 183 -2.39 -9.96 1.17
C ILE A 183 -2.58 -8.80 2.14
N VAL A 184 -3.01 -7.64 1.63
CA VAL A 184 -3.51 -6.53 2.45
C VAL A 184 -4.95 -6.84 2.88
N LEU A 185 -5.24 -6.65 4.17
CA LEU A 185 -6.57 -6.71 4.76
C LEU A 185 -6.95 -5.29 5.20
N GLU A 186 -7.86 -4.63 4.45
CA GLU A 186 -8.21 -3.24 4.72
C GLU A 186 -9.60 -3.09 5.29
N HIS A 187 -9.68 -2.34 6.39
CA HIS A 187 -10.91 -1.83 7.02
C HIS A 187 -11.99 -2.91 7.17
N ILE A 188 -11.62 -4.03 7.81
CA ILE A 188 -12.47 -5.17 8.16
C ILE A 188 -12.52 -5.34 9.69
N PRO A 189 -13.47 -6.11 10.24
CA PRO A 189 -13.48 -6.46 11.66
C PRO A 189 -12.21 -7.23 12.07
N ASP A 190 -11.69 -6.92 13.26
CA ASP A 190 -10.50 -7.53 13.86
C ASP A 190 -10.58 -9.08 13.93
N GLU A 191 -11.75 -9.61 14.31
CA GLU A 191 -11.98 -11.05 14.37
C GLU A 191 -11.94 -11.70 12.98
N LEU A 192 -12.46 -11.01 11.95
CA LEU A 192 -12.36 -11.49 10.57
C LEU A 192 -10.91 -11.51 10.10
N ALA A 193 -10.14 -10.45 10.39
CA ALA A 193 -8.71 -10.39 10.06
C ALA A 193 -7.94 -11.53 10.75
N ARG A 194 -8.22 -11.82 12.03
CA ARG A 194 -7.66 -12.96 12.78
C ARG A 194 -7.96 -14.27 12.08
N ASN A 195 -9.21 -14.48 11.68
CA ASN A 195 -9.65 -15.72 11.03
C ASN A 195 -8.98 -15.91 9.66
N ILE A 196 -8.88 -14.85 8.86
CA ILE A 196 -8.17 -14.87 7.57
C ILE A 196 -6.69 -15.19 7.80
N THR A 197 -6.03 -14.48 8.72
CA THR A 197 -4.61 -14.66 9.02
C THR A 197 -4.27 -16.10 9.43
N LYS A 198 -5.17 -16.76 10.18
CA LYS A 198 -5.01 -18.18 10.55
C LYS A 198 -5.29 -19.14 9.40
N ALA A 199 -6.14 -18.75 8.45
CA ALA A 199 -6.67 -19.64 7.42
C ALA A 199 -5.82 -19.72 6.15
N ILE A 200 -4.86 -18.79 5.96
CA ILE A 200 -3.96 -18.74 4.79
C ILE A 200 -2.50 -18.85 5.24
N GLY A 201 -1.64 -19.40 4.38
CA GLY A 201 -0.22 -19.64 4.65
C GLY A 201 0.71 -18.50 4.24
N ILE A 202 0.19 -17.45 3.60
CA ILE A 202 0.94 -16.25 3.20
C ILE A 202 0.73 -15.10 4.19
N PRO A 203 1.69 -14.16 4.34
CA PRO A 203 1.57 -13.04 5.26
C PRO A 203 0.38 -12.14 4.96
N THR A 204 -0.31 -11.71 6.03
CA THR A 204 -1.37 -10.70 5.97
C THR A 204 -0.86 -9.38 6.51
N ILE A 205 -1.16 -8.29 5.81
CA ILE A 205 -0.79 -6.91 6.17
C ILE A 205 -2.07 -6.15 6.47
N GLY A 206 -2.26 -5.72 7.72
CA GLY A 206 -3.47 -5.02 8.15
C GLY A 206 -3.39 -3.51 7.98
N ILE A 207 -4.52 -2.90 7.63
CA ILE A 207 -4.78 -1.47 7.75
C ILE A 207 -6.23 -1.26 8.19
N GLY A 208 -6.44 -0.70 9.38
CA GLY A 208 -7.79 -0.62 9.95
C GLY A 208 -8.46 -1.99 10.17
N ALA A 209 -7.68 -3.06 10.32
CA ALA A 209 -8.12 -4.45 10.46
C ALA A 209 -7.77 -5.08 11.82
N GLY A 210 -7.34 -4.27 12.81
CA GLY A 210 -6.93 -4.74 14.14
C GLY A 210 -5.50 -5.28 14.18
N ALA A 211 -5.14 -5.94 15.30
CA ALA A 211 -3.77 -6.28 15.64
C ALA A 211 -3.34 -7.70 15.24
N HIS A 212 -4.22 -8.48 14.60
CA HIS A 212 -3.99 -9.92 14.40
C HIS A 212 -3.37 -10.31 13.05
N CYS A 213 -3.03 -9.34 12.21
CA CYS A 213 -2.30 -9.56 10.98
C CYS A 213 -0.80 -9.83 11.25
N ASP A 214 -0.12 -10.44 10.29
CA ASP A 214 1.32 -10.70 10.36
C ASP A 214 2.17 -9.44 10.22
N GLY A 215 1.58 -8.35 9.70
CA GLY A 215 2.17 -7.02 9.59
C GLY A 215 1.12 -5.93 9.54
N GLN A 216 1.56 -4.67 9.48
CA GLN A 216 0.70 -3.49 9.39
C GLN A 216 1.23 -2.52 8.34
N VAL A 217 0.31 -1.87 7.62
CA VAL A 217 0.64 -0.76 6.74
C VAL A 217 -0.10 0.51 7.17
N LEU A 218 0.56 1.65 7.06
CA LEU A 218 -0.06 2.96 7.17
C LEU A 218 0.42 3.88 6.05
N VAL A 219 -0.44 4.83 5.70
CA VAL A 219 -0.07 5.94 4.81
C VAL A 219 0.89 6.85 5.57
N THR A 220 2.08 7.06 5.02
CA THR A 220 3.14 7.82 5.69
C THR A 220 2.75 9.27 5.98
N ALA A 221 1.94 9.88 5.12
CA ALA A 221 1.40 11.22 5.38
C ALA A 221 0.55 11.26 6.67
N ASP A 222 -0.19 10.20 6.98
CA ASP A 222 -0.98 10.09 8.21
C ASP A 222 -0.06 9.85 9.43
N VAL A 223 0.92 8.94 9.30
CA VAL A 223 1.91 8.65 10.35
C VAL A 223 2.66 9.93 10.79
N LEU A 224 3.06 10.74 9.82
CA LEU A 224 3.86 11.95 10.04
C LEU A 224 3.01 13.19 10.34
N GLY A 225 1.68 13.11 10.29
CA GLY A 225 0.78 14.26 10.50
C GLY A 225 0.97 15.33 9.42
N LEU A 226 1.14 14.93 8.17
CA LEU A 226 1.20 15.81 7.00
C LEU A 226 -0.20 16.09 6.42
N SER A 227 -1.10 15.11 6.49
CA SER A 227 -2.49 15.22 6.03
C SER A 227 -3.29 16.17 6.95
N ALA A 228 -4.24 16.93 6.37
CA ALA A 228 -5.15 17.77 7.16
C ALA A 228 -6.20 16.95 7.92
N TRP A 229 -6.48 15.74 7.44
CA TRP A 229 -7.39 14.76 8.05
C TRP A 229 -6.76 13.38 7.97
N GLN A 230 -6.96 12.55 9.00
CA GLN A 230 -6.48 11.18 9.06
C GLN A 230 -7.64 10.23 9.36
N PRO A 231 -7.59 8.98 8.84
CA PRO A 231 -8.55 7.95 9.22
C PRO A 231 -8.51 7.66 10.73
N PRO A 232 -9.64 7.38 11.40
CA PRO A 232 -9.68 7.16 12.85
C PRO A 232 -8.80 6.01 13.36
N PHE A 233 -8.44 5.08 12.50
CA PHE A 233 -7.54 3.96 12.84
C PHE A 233 -6.05 4.32 12.68
N ALA A 234 -5.72 5.40 11.99
CA ALA A 234 -4.34 5.80 11.78
C ALA A 234 -3.79 6.52 13.02
N LYS A 235 -2.75 5.96 13.64
CA LYS A 235 -2.03 6.62 14.71
C LYS A 235 -1.07 7.65 14.14
N VAL A 236 -1.20 8.89 14.59
CA VAL A 236 -0.30 9.99 14.25
C VAL A 236 0.87 9.99 15.23
N TYR A 237 2.10 10.02 14.74
CA TYR A 237 3.32 9.99 15.55
C TYR A 237 4.03 11.34 15.60
N ALA A 238 3.73 12.26 14.66
CA ALA A 238 4.32 13.59 14.59
C ALA A 238 3.31 14.61 14.04
N ASN A 239 3.61 15.90 14.12
CA ASN A 239 2.80 16.98 13.54
C ASN A 239 3.66 17.80 12.57
N LEU A 240 4.18 17.14 11.52
CA LEU A 240 5.10 17.78 10.61
C LEU A 240 4.45 18.85 9.74
N ARG A 241 3.14 18.74 9.45
CA ARG A 241 2.42 19.78 8.72
C ARG A 241 2.51 21.13 9.44
N GLN A 242 2.23 21.17 10.74
CA GLN A 242 2.27 22.39 11.53
C GLN A 242 3.69 22.96 11.61
N GLN A 243 4.68 22.10 11.86
CA GLN A 243 6.09 22.50 11.90
C GLN A 243 6.57 23.08 10.57
N ALA A 244 6.18 22.50 9.46
CA ALA A 244 6.52 23.01 8.13
C ALA A 244 5.87 24.38 7.86
N ILE A 245 4.62 24.58 8.28
CA ILE A 245 3.93 25.89 8.17
C ILE A 245 4.67 26.94 8.99
N GLU A 246 5.00 26.66 10.24
CA GLU A 246 5.71 27.59 11.14
C GLU A 246 7.09 27.97 10.58
N ALA A 247 7.87 27.01 10.12
CA ALA A 247 9.16 27.26 9.49
C ALA A 247 9.05 28.16 8.24
N ALA A 248 8.06 27.88 7.39
CA ALA A 248 7.81 28.70 6.21
C ALA A 248 7.32 30.11 6.57
N GLN A 249 6.49 30.25 7.60
CA GLN A 249 6.04 31.56 8.13
C GLN A 249 7.21 32.37 8.67
N GLN A 250 8.13 31.75 9.42
CA GLN A 250 9.33 32.40 9.92
C GLN A 250 10.16 32.95 8.76
N PHE A 251 10.49 32.12 7.76
CA PHE A 251 11.22 32.57 6.58
C PHE A 251 10.54 33.76 5.88
N CYS A 252 9.24 33.67 5.65
CA CYS A 252 8.49 34.78 5.05
C CYS A 252 8.53 36.07 5.88
N GLY A 253 8.52 35.96 7.21
CA GLY A 253 8.64 37.08 8.14
C GLY A 253 10.03 37.74 8.08
N GLU A 254 11.08 36.95 8.10
CA GLU A 254 12.47 37.42 8.03
C GLU A 254 12.76 38.14 6.68
N VAL A 255 12.28 37.60 5.56
CA VAL A 255 12.38 38.26 4.25
C VAL A 255 11.67 39.61 4.26
N ARG A 256 10.43 39.69 4.78
CA ARG A 256 9.66 40.95 4.82
C ARG A 256 10.24 41.98 5.75
N SER A 257 10.92 41.59 6.82
CA SER A 257 11.58 42.49 7.79
C SER A 257 13.01 42.84 7.37
N GLY A 258 13.56 42.29 6.30
CA GLY A 258 14.94 42.50 5.86
C GLY A 258 15.99 41.80 6.72
N GLN A 259 15.58 40.83 7.55
CA GLN A 259 16.50 40.01 8.35
C GLN A 259 17.10 38.84 7.54
N TYR A 260 16.51 38.48 6.37
CA TYR A 260 17.06 37.49 5.44
C TYR A 260 17.27 38.15 4.07
N PRO A 261 18.41 37.89 3.34
CA PRO A 261 19.62 37.21 3.85
C PRO A 261 20.34 38.03 4.92
N ALA A 262 21.05 37.30 5.81
CA ALA A 262 21.87 37.94 6.87
C ALA A 262 23.17 38.50 6.30
#